data_6aa1ed5e8db898105c641536435d03cb
#
_entry.id   6aa1ed5e8db898105c641536435d03cb
#
_cell.length_a   1.000
_cell.length_b   1.000
_cell.length_c   1.000
_cell.angle_alpha   90.00
_cell.angle_beta   90.00
_cell.angle_gamma   90.00
#
_symmetry.space_group_name_H-M   'P 1'
#
loop_
_entity.id
_entity.type
_entity.pdbx_description
1 polymer ?
#
loop_
_entity_poly.entity_id
_entity_poly.type
_entity_poly.pdbx_seq_one_letter_code
_entity_poly.pdbx_strand_id
1 'polypeptide(L)'
;MGNTNASTPEPESGTTDRLHELDAPPWLRVESTILAAASDIRRMYDERFDGIDLTLSLASLLCYLGDYGPVSQTRAADHLRQGRAVTGTQIDRLEERGLIERVGDPNDRRVWLVKLTDAGERLAAEAIEIDVVVRGELRAGIAREDRQALADILVRLQHNISAASDSHT
;
A
#
# COMPACT_ATOMS: atom_id res chain seq x y z
N MET A 1 7.47 7.91 -61.12
CA MET A 1 8.12 8.11 -59.80
C MET A 1 7.02 8.58 -58.86
N GLY A 2 6.37 7.66 -58.22
CA GLY A 2 5.29 7.90 -57.28
C GLY A 2 5.80 7.69 -55.87
N ASN A 3 5.77 8.76 -55.08
CA ASN A 3 6.18 8.76 -53.69
C ASN A 3 4.94 8.42 -52.84
N THR A 4 4.86 7.17 -52.36
CA THR A 4 3.78 6.73 -51.47
C THR A 4 4.18 7.09 -50.04
N ASN A 5 3.61 8.20 -49.54
CA ASN A 5 3.78 8.64 -48.16
C ASN A 5 2.91 7.71 -47.27
N ALA A 6 3.55 6.79 -46.57
CA ALA A 6 2.89 5.96 -45.57
C ALA A 6 2.69 6.83 -44.32
N SER A 7 1.48 7.32 -44.14
CA SER A 7 1.02 7.93 -42.89
C SER A 7 0.97 6.86 -41.79
N THR A 8 1.82 7.02 -40.80
CA THR A 8 1.69 6.29 -39.53
C THR A 8 0.38 6.71 -38.87
N PRO A 9 -0.53 5.79 -38.50
CA PRO A 9 -1.75 6.16 -37.82
C PRO A 9 -1.41 6.71 -36.42
N GLU A 10 -1.90 7.92 -36.13
CA GLU A 10 -1.91 8.46 -34.80
C GLU A 10 -2.74 7.55 -33.86
N PRO A 11 -2.35 7.36 -32.58
CA PRO A 11 -3.17 6.61 -31.64
C PRO A 11 -4.47 7.38 -31.37
N GLU A 12 -5.56 6.83 -31.86
CA GLU A 12 -6.90 7.36 -31.66
C GLU A 12 -7.23 7.51 -30.17
N SER A 13 -7.94 8.56 -29.80
CA SER A 13 -8.42 8.94 -28.47
C SER A 13 -9.36 7.94 -27.78
N GLY A 14 -9.44 6.72 -28.27
CA GLY A 14 -10.26 5.62 -27.75
C GLY A 14 -9.58 4.73 -26.72
N THR A 15 -8.33 5.03 -26.32
CA THR A 15 -7.55 4.14 -25.45
C THR A 15 -8.07 4.08 -24.01
N THR A 16 -8.72 5.15 -23.52
CA THR A 16 -9.23 5.21 -22.13
C THR A 16 -10.46 4.31 -21.92
N ASP A 17 -11.29 4.14 -22.96
CA ASP A 17 -12.52 3.34 -22.86
C ASP A 17 -12.25 1.83 -22.86
N ARG A 18 -11.11 1.41 -23.43
CA ARG A 18 -10.72 -0.02 -23.51
C ARG A 18 -10.05 -0.55 -22.23
N LEU A 19 -9.64 0.33 -21.32
CA LEU A 19 -8.99 -0.07 -20.06
C LEU A 19 -9.93 -0.78 -19.09
N HIS A 20 -11.26 -0.77 -19.36
CA HIS A 20 -12.28 -1.35 -18.48
C HIS A 20 -12.99 -2.56 -19.09
N GLU A 21 -12.63 -3.01 -20.29
CA GLU A 21 -13.23 -4.20 -20.89
C GLU A 21 -12.72 -5.47 -20.21
N LEU A 22 -13.66 -6.26 -19.65
CA LEU A 22 -13.37 -7.54 -19.00
C LEU A 22 -12.74 -8.57 -19.95
N ASP A 23 -13.03 -8.47 -21.25
CA ASP A 23 -12.53 -9.35 -22.32
C ASP A 23 -11.27 -8.78 -23.02
N ALA A 24 -10.72 -7.69 -22.54
CA ALA A 24 -9.52 -7.08 -23.11
C ALA A 24 -8.30 -8.01 -22.99
N PRO A 25 -7.25 -7.79 -23.82
CA PRO A 25 -5.98 -8.50 -23.67
C PRO A 25 -5.43 -8.40 -22.23
N PRO A 26 -4.62 -9.36 -21.76
CA PRO A 26 -4.16 -9.42 -20.36
C PRO A 26 -3.62 -8.12 -19.80
N TRP A 27 -2.96 -7.31 -20.63
CA TRP A 27 -2.37 -6.02 -20.22
C TRP A 27 -3.37 -4.84 -20.17
N LEU A 28 -4.61 -5.04 -20.58
CA LEU A 28 -5.70 -4.07 -20.52
C LEU A 28 -6.87 -4.53 -19.62
N ARG A 29 -6.69 -5.62 -18.87
CA ARG A 29 -7.71 -6.14 -17.95
C ARG A 29 -7.74 -5.33 -16.66
N VAL A 30 -8.85 -5.43 -15.94
CA VAL A 30 -9.08 -4.81 -14.64
C VAL A 30 -7.93 -5.15 -13.65
N GLU A 31 -7.46 -6.40 -13.63
CA GLU A 31 -6.37 -6.84 -12.75
C GLU A 31 -5.06 -6.11 -13.03
N SER A 32 -4.72 -5.91 -14.31
CA SER A 32 -3.53 -5.14 -14.70
C SER A 32 -3.64 -3.67 -14.29
N THR A 33 -4.83 -3.09 -14.43
CA THR A 33 -5.11 -1.72 -13.99
C THR A 33 -4.99 -1.58 -12.48
N ILE A 34 -5.47 -2.56 -11.70
CA ILE A 34 -5.33 -2.59 -10.24
C ILE A 34 -3.85 -2.64 -9.86
N LEU A 35 -3.05 -3.51 -10.51
CA LEU A 35 -1.62 -3.64 -10.22
C LEU A 35 -0.86 -2.36 -10.57
N ALA A 36 -1.17 -1.74 -11.71
CA ALA A 36 -0.57 -0.46 -12.12
C ALA A 36 -0.93 0.65 -11.13
N ALA A 37 -2.22 0.80 -10.79
CA ALA A 37 -2.69 1.78 -9.83
C ALA A 37 -2.05 1.59 -8.44
N ALA A 38 -1.93 0.34 -7.96
CA ALA A 38 -1.27 0.04 -6.70
C ALA A 38 0.21 0.44 -6.71
N SER A 39 0.91 0.23 -7.84
CA SER A 39 2.30 0.64 -8.00
C SER A 39 2.44 2.17 -8.00
N ASP A 40 1.57 2.87 -8.73
CA ASP A 40 1.59 4.35 -8.79
C ASP A 40 1.23 4.98 -7.46
N ILE A 41 0.24 4.44 -6.74
CA ILE A 41 -0.10 4.88 -5.37
C ILE A 41 1.10 4.71 -4.44
N ARG A 42 1.77 3.56 -4.47
CA ARG A 42 2.97 3.33 -3.65
C ARG A 42 4.05 4.36 -3.95
N ARG A 43 4.37 4.57 -5.24
CA ARG A 43 5.37 5.53 -5.67
C ARG A 43 5.03 6.95 -5.19
N MET A 44 3.77 7.37 -5.35
CA MET A 44 3.29 8.68 -4.90
C MET A 44 3.48 8.88 -3.38
N TYR A 45 3.19 7.87 -2.58
CA TYR A 45 3.44 7.91 -1.14
C TYR A 45 4.93 7.95 -0.81
N ASP A 46 5.73 7.10 -1.45
CA ASP A 46 7.18 7.04 -1.19
C ASP A 46 7.85 8.39 -1.53
N GLU A 47 7.47 9.03 -2.64
CA GLU A 47 7.93 10.38 -3.00
C GLU A 47 7.54 11.46 -1.95
N ARG A 48 6.35 11.36 -1.35
CA ARG A 48 5.91 12.31 -0.31
C ARG A 48 6.56 12.05 1.05
N PHE A 49 6.85 10.81 1.36
CA PHE A 49 7.52 10.41 2.59
C PHE A 49 9.05 10.57 2.53
N ASP A 50 9.65 10.78 1.36
CA ASP A 50 11.09 10.98 1.20
C ASP A 50 11.61 12.13 2.08
N GLY A 51 10.85 13.23 2.20
CA GLY A 51 11.20 14.38 3.04
C GLY A 51 11.34 14.08 4.54
N ILE A 52 10.77 12.97 5.02
CA ILE A 52 10.86 12.49 6.40
C ILE A 52 11.60 11.15 6.52
N ASP A 53 12.30 10.76 5.46
CA ASP A 53 13.07 9.50 5.35
C ASP A 53 12.23 8.27 5.72
N LEU A 54 11.01 8.19 5.21
CA LEU A 54 10.14 7.03 5.31
C LEU A 54 9.77 6.51 3.93
N THR A 55 9.35 5.24 3.89
CA THR A 55 8.58 4.65 2.80
C THR A 55 7.15 4.42 3.27
N LEU A 56 6.22 4.20 2.34
CA LEU A 56 4.84 3.84 2.70
C LEU A 56 4.77 2.68 3.70
N SER A 57 5.62 1.67 3.51
CA SER A 57 5.65 0.50 4.41
C SER A 57 6.13 0.84 5.82
N LEU A 58 7.14 1.70 5.97
CA LEU A 58 7.64 2.14 7.28
C LEU A 58 6.64 3.07 7.96
N ALA A 59 6.06 4.01 7.22
CA ALA A 59 5.00 4.90 7.70
C ALA A 59 3.79 4.09 8.19
N SER A 60 3.35 3.09 7.41
CA SER A 60 2.23 2.22 7.81
C SER A 60 2.52 1.47 9.12
N LEU A 61 3.75 0.99 9.33
CA LEU A 61 4.14 0.33 10.59
C LEU A 61 4.14 1.31 11.76
N LEU A 62 4.69 2.52 11.59
CA LEU A 62 4.68 3.54 12.64
C LEU A 62 3.25 3.95 13.02
N CYS A 63 2.40 4.26 12.04
CA CYS A 63 1.00 4.61 12.29
C CYS A 63 0.25 3.47 13.00
N TYR A 64 0.47 2.22 12.58
CA TYR A 64 -0.14 1.05 13.23
C TYR A 64 0.27 0.92 14.70
N LEU A 65 1.56 1.13 15.00
CA LEU A 65 2.05 1.12 16.39
C LEU A 65 1.48 2.27 17.22
N GLY A 66 1.24 3.44 16.61
CA GLY A 66 0.58 4.57 17.26
C GLY A 66 -0.86 4.28 17.64
N ASP A 67 -1.61 3.63 16.75
CA ASP A 67 -3.04 3.33 16.97
C ASP A 67 -3.27 2.19 17.97
N TYR A 68 -2.42 1.17 17.96
CA TYR A 68 -2.67 -0.08 18.71
C TYR A 68 -1.72 -0.29 19.89
N GLY A 69 -0.75 0.60 20.09
CA GLY A 69 0.24 0.52 21.16
C GLY A 69 1.21 -0.65 20.98
N PRO A 70 1.78 -1.17 22.08
CA PRO A 70 2.73 -2.26 22.01
C PRO A 70 2.12 -3.54 21.42
N VAL A 71 2.69 -4.03 20.32
CA VAL A 71 2.25 -5.26 19.64
C VAL A 71 3.43 -6.17 19.32
N SER A 72 3.18 -7.49 19.22
CA SER A 72 4.21 -8.42 18.76
C SER A 72 4.49 -8.22 17.27
N GLN A 73 5.71 -8.56 16.83
CA GLN A 73 6.10 -8.55 15.41
C GLN A 73 5.14 -9.39 14.55
N THR A 74 4.67 -10.53 15.05
CA THR A 74 3.71 -11.38 14.35
C THR A 74 2.40 -10.64 14.12
N ARG A 75 1.85 -9.97 15.15
CA ARG A 75 0.62 -9.20 15.02
C ARG A 75 0.76 -8.02 14.04
N ALA A 76 1.91 -7.35 14.06
CA ALA A 76 2.19 -6.29 13.09
C ALA A 76 2.26 -6.85 11.65
N ALA A 77 2.93 -7.97 11.44
CA ALA A 77 3.04 -8.62 10.14
C ALA A 77 1.65 -9.05 9.59
N ASP A 78 0.84 -9.66 10.42
CA ASP A 78 -0.51 -10.11 10.06
C ASP A 78 -1.41 -8.92 9.69
N HIS A 79 -1.38 -7.84 10.49
CA HIS A 79 -2.18 -6.63 10.21
C HIS A 79 -1.75 -5.94 8.90
N LEU A 80 -0.45 -5.78 8.71
CA LEU A 80 0.11 -5.15 7.51
C LEU A 80 0.09 -6.07 6.29
N ARG A 81 -0.37 -7.32 6.44
CA ARG A 81 -0.37 -8.35 5.39
C ARG A 81 1.01 -8.51 4.74
N GLN A 82 2.04 -8.51 5.55
CA GLN A 82 3.43 -8.65 5.13
C GLN A 82 4.04 -9.92 5.69
N GLY A 83 5.06 -10.45 5.01
CA GLY A 83 5.84 -11.56 5.54
C GLY A 83 6.59 -11.17 6.82
N ARG A 84 6.67 -12.10 7.81
CA ARG A 84 7.33 -11.86 9.10
C ARG A 84 8.78 -11.39 8.95
N ALA A 85 9.51 -11.90 7.95
CA ALA A 85 10.89 -11.51 7.69
C ALA A 85 10.97 -10.03 7.24
N VAL A 86 10.08 -9.60 6.35
CA VAL A 86 10.00 -8.22 5.87
C VAL A 86 9.66 -7.28 7.03
N THR A 87 8.65 -7.63 7.83
CA THR A 87 8.27 -6.84 9.02
C THR A 87 9.41 -6.78 10.03
N GLY A 88 10.15 -7.88 10.23
CA GLY A 88 11.34 -7.89 11.09
C GLY A 88 12.39 -6.88 10.65
N THR A 89 12.75 -6.88 9.37
CA THR A 89 13.70 -5.91 8.81
C THR A 89 13.23 -4.46 8.96
N GLN A 90 11.92 -4.20 8.81
CA GLN A 90 11.35 -2.87 9.01
C GLN A 90 11.45 -2.43 10.48
N ILE A 91 11.14 -3.33 11.41
CA ILE A 91 11.28 -3.13 12.85
C ILE A 91 12.73 -2.81 13.20
N ASP A 92 13.68 -3.62 12.73
CA ASP A 92 15.12 -3.40 12.99
C ASP A 92 15.57 -2.02 12.48
N ARG A 93 15.17 -1.64 11.26
CA ARG A 93 15.48 -0.33 10.69
C ARG A 93 14.90 0.84 11.49
N LEU A 94 13.66 0.73 11.97
CA LEU A 94 13.05 1.78 12.79
C LEU A 94 13.64 1.83 14.19
N GLU A 95 14.05 0.70 14.77
CA GLU A 95 14.73 0.63 16.05
C GLU A 95 16.13 1.25 15.98
N GLU A 96 16.91 0.96 14.95
CA GLU A 96 18.21 1.58 14.67
C GLU A 96 18.11 3.10 14.55
N ARG A 97 16.98 3.62 14.08
CA ARG A 97 16.69 5.06 14.01
C ARG A 97 16.14 5.65 15.31
N GLY A 98 15.95 4.82 16.35
CA GLY A 98 15.41 5.25 17.64
C GLY A 98 13.92 5.64 17.58
N LEU A 99 13.18 5.19 16.58
CA LEU A 99 11.76 5.51 16.39
C LEU A 99 10.84 4.52 17.12
N ILE A 100 11.32 3.34 17.35
CA ILE A 100 10.64 2.27 18.09
C ILE A 100 11.59 1.63 19.08
N GLU A 101 11.04 0.93 20.06
CA GLU A 101 11.78 0.10 20.99
C GLU A 101 11.08 -1.24 21.23
N ARG A 102 11.87 -2.27 21.54
CA ARG A 102 11.37 -3.56 21.98
C ARG A 102 11.24 -3.61 23.49
N VAL A 103 10.08 -4.01 23.99
CA VAL A 103 9.81 -4.20 25.41
C VAL A 103 9.31 -5.61 25.67
N GLY A 104 9.61 -6.15 26.85
CA GLY A 104 9.06 -7.47 27.24
C GLY A 104 7.54 -7.40 27.45
N ASP A 105 6.83 -8.43 27.03
CA ASP A 105 5.41 -8.57 27.36
C ASP A 105 5.25 -8.82 28.86
N PRO A 106 4.46 -8.03 29.58
CA PRO A 106 4.24 -8.22 31.03
C PRO A 106 3.58 -9.56 31.38
N ASN A 107 2.88 -10.17 30.43
CA ASN A 107 2.16 -11.42 30.63
C ASN A 107 2.95 -12.66 30.15
N ASP A 108 3.86 -12.51 29.20
CA ASP A 108 4.71 -13.61 28.71
C ASP A 108 6.13 -13.12 28.41
N ARG A 109 7.08 -13.46 29.30
CA ARG A 109 8.50 -13.09 29.18
C ARG A 109 9.21 -13.60 27.92
N ARG A 110 8.59 -14.49 27.17
CA ARG A 110 9.12 -15.03 25.90
C ARG A 110 8.76 -14.15 24.71
N VAL A 111 7.81 -13.23 24.89
CA VAL A 111 7.28 -12.37 23.84
C VAL A 111 7.87 -10.97 23.96
N TRP A 112 8.39 -10.49 22.84
CA TRP A 112 8.80 -9.10 22.71
C TRP A 112 7.73 -8.31 21.98
N LEU A 113 7.38 -7.18 22.55
CA LEU A 113 6.47 -6.21 21.96
C LEU A 113 7.27 -5.04 21.39
N VAL A 114 6.76 -4.47 20.30
CA VAL A 114 7.30 -3.28 19.65
C VAL A 114 6.37 -2.12 19.94
N LYS A 115 6.93 -0.99 20.36
CA LYS A 115 6.18 0.25 20.61
C LYS A 115 6.93 1.46 20.08
N LEU A 116 6.23 2.57 19.89
CA LEU A 116 6.85 3.84 19.52
C LEU A 116 7.67 4.40 20.69
N THR A 117 8.72 5.13 20.34
CA THR A 117 9.36 6.12 21.21
C THR A 117 8.69 7.48 21.03
N ASP A 118 9.00 8.48 21.86
CA ASP A 118 8.52 9.86 21.67
C ASP A 118 8.91 10.43 20.30
N ALA A 119 10.07 10.02 19.75
CA ALA A 119 10.49 10.39 18.39
C ALA A 119 9.62 9.69 17.34
N GLY A 120 9.31 8.43 17.55
CA GLY A 120 8.41 7.66 16.68
C GLY A 120 7.00 8.21 16.69
N GLU A 121 6.46 8.62 17.83
CA GLU A 121 5.13 9.24 17.93
C GLU A 121 5.04 10.54 17.11
N ARG A 122 6.06 11.40 17.22
CA ARG A 122 6.12 12.64 16.43
C ARG A 122 6.18 12.36 14.94
N LEU A 123 7.00 11.41 14.52
CA LEU A 123 7.14 11.06 13.11
C LEU A 123 5.89 10.37 12.56
N ALA A 124 5.21 9.55 13.37
CA ALA A 124 3.92 8.96 13.01
C ALA A 124 2.85 10.03 12.80
N ALA A 125 2.80 11.07 13.66
CA ALA A 125 1.88 12.19 13.48
C ALA A 125 2.15 12.94 12.17
N GLU A 126 3.41 13.21 11.84
CA GLU A 126 3.80 13.85 10.58
C GLU A 126 3.43 12.98 9.36
N ALA A 127 3.65 11.67 9.45
CA ALA A 127 3.24 10.74 8.41
C ALA A 127 1.71 10.73 8.19
N ILE A 128 0.91 10.86 9.25
CA ILE A 128 -0.55 10.97 9.16
C ILE A 128 -0.97 12.26 8.44
N GLU A 129 -0.30 13.38 8.69
CA GLU A 129 -0.58 14.64 7.99
C GLU A 129 -0.31 14.52 6.48
N ILE A 130 0.81 13.90 6.10
CA ILE A 130 1.13 13.61 4.70
C ILE A 130 0.07 12.67 4.08
N ASP A 131 -0.33 11.62 4.79
CA ASP A 131 -1.35 10.67 4.32
C ASP A 131 -2.70 11.36 4.06
N VAL A 132 -3.10 12.31 4.90
CA VAL A 132 -4.33 13.10 4.68
C VAL A 132 -4.28 13.85 3.36
N VAL A 133 -3.15 14.48 3.03
CA VAL A 133 -2.96 15.21 1.77
C VAL A 133 -3.01 14.25 0.57
N VAL A 134 -2.20 13.19 0.61
CA VAL A 134 -2.14 12.20 -0.48
C VAL A 134 -3.50 11.55 -0.73
N ARG A 135 -4.22 11.17 0.34
CA ARG A 135 -5.59 10.65 0.20
C ARG A 135 -6.55 11.66 -0.41
N GLY A 136 -6.40 12.93 -0.10
CA GLY A 136 -7.19 14.00 -0.71
C GLY A 136 -6.97 14.06 -2.22
N GLU A 137 -5.72 14.03 -2.65
CA GLU A 137 -5.33 14.03 -4.07
C GLU A 137 -5.83 12.77 -4.81
N LEU A 138 -5.62 11.58 -4.23
CA LEU A 138 -6.08 10.30 -4.80
C LEU A 138 -7.60 10.20 -4.93
N ARG A 139 -8.36 10.93 -4.12
CA ARG A 139 -9.83 10.91 -4.12
C ARG A 139 -10.45 12.04 -4.94
N ALA A 140 -9.64 12.95 -5.47
CA ALA A 140 -10.13 14.07 -6.23
C ALA A 140 -10.96 13.60 -7.43
N GLY A 141 -12.17 14.14 -7.59
CA GLY A 141 -13.08 13.78 -8.68
C GLY A 141 -13.77 12.42 -8.58
N ILE A 142 -13.50 11.62 -7.53
CA ILE A 142 -14.15 10.30 -7.33
C ILE A 142 -15.23 10.44 -6.24
N ALA A 143 -16.49 10.18 -6.58
CA ALA A 143 -17.59 10.24 -5.65
C ALA A 143 -17.42 9.25 -4.49
N ARG A 144 -18.05 9.53 -3.35
CA ARG A 144 -17.96 8.66 -2.17
C ARG A 144 -18.53 7.27 -2.45
N GLU A 145 -19.62 7.22 -3.19
CA GLU A 145 -20.33 6.01 -3.57
C GLU A 145 -19.44 5.11 -4.44
N ASP A 146 -18.73 5.71 -5.41
CA ASP A 146 -17.82 4.99 -6.31
C ASP A 146 -16.63 4.41 -5.52
N ARG A 147 -16.08 5.18 -4.57
CA ARG A 147 -15.00 4.70 -3.69
C ARG A 147 -15.47 3.55 -2.79
N GLN A 148 -16.70 3.61 -2.30
CA GLN A 148 -17.26 2.51 -1.51
C GLN A 148 -17.48 1.27 -2.37
N ALA A 149 -18.06 1.41 -3.55
CA ALA A 149 -18.25 0.31 -4.49
C ALA A 149 -16.93 -0.36 -4.87
N LEU A 150 -15.88 0.44 -5.13
CA LEU A 150 -14.53 -0.07 -5.41
C LEU A 150 -13.98 -0.86 -4.20
N ALA A 151 -14.12 -0.34 -2.98
CA ALA A 151 -13.66 -1.02 -1.78
C ALA A 151 -14.35 -2.38 -1.60
N ASP A 152 -15.66 -2.46 -1.81
CA ASP A 152 -16.44 -3.69 -1.70
C ASP A 152 -16.02 -4.72 -2.75
N ILE A 153 -15.73 -4.28 -3.98
CA ILE A 153 -15.22 -5.14 -5.06
C ILE A 153 -13.83 -5.69 -4.70
N LEU A 154 -12.92 -4.84 -4.21
CA LEU A 154 -11.57 -5.25 -3.82
C LEU A 154 -11.59 -6.25 -2.66
N VAL A 155 -12.47 -6.09 -1.67
CA VAL A 155 -12.66 -7.06 -0.58
C VAL A 155 -13.11 -8.42 -1.13
N ARG A 156 -14.07 -8.44 -2.05
CA ARG A 156 -14.52 -9.69 -2.69
C ARG A 156 -13.41 -10.36 -3.50
N LEU A 157 -12.62 -9.57 -4.21
CA LEU A 157 -11.45 -10.07 -4.94
C LEU A 157 -10.42 -10.72 -4.00
N GLN A 158 -10.14 -10.08 -2.86
CA GLN A 158 -9.23 -10.63 -1.84
C GLN A 158 -9.75 -11.97 -1.28
N HIS A 159 -11.05 -12.10 -1.02
CA HIS A 159 -11.65 -13.38 -0.59
C HIS A 159 -11.48 -14.48 -1.66
N ASN A 160 -11.70 -14.16 -2.93
CA ASN A 160 -11.53 -15.11 -4.02
C ASN A 160 -10.08 -15.59 -4.16
N ILE A 161 -9.12 -14.65 -4.00
CA ILE A 161 -7.69 -14.98 -4.02
C ILE A 161 -7.33 -15.93 -2.87
N SER A 162 -7.81 -15.66 -1.65
CA SER A 162 -7.55 -16.51 -0.49
C SER A 162 -8.14 -17.92 -0.70
N ALA A 163 -9.39 -18.02 -1.14
CA ALA A 163 -10.04 -19.31 -1.41
C ALA A 163 -9.32 -20.12 -2.50
N ALA A 164 -8.82 -19.46 -3.55
CA ALA A 164 -8.04 -20.11 -4.59
C ALA A 164 -6.69 -20.63 -4.08
N SER A 165 -6.03 -19.90 -3.16
CA SER A 165 -4.77 -20.31 -2.56
C SER A 165 -4.92 -21.55 -1.68
N ASP A 166 -5.99 -21.62 -0.88
CA ASP A 166 -6.28 -22.75 0.01
C ASP A 166 -6.62 -24.03 -0.76
N SER A 167 -7.15 -23.91 -1.99
CA SER A 167 -7.49 -25.06 -2.82
C SER A 167 -6.28 -25.70 -3.55
N HIS A 168 -5.11 -25.06 -3.49
CA HIS A 168 -3.88 -25.55 -4.13
C HIS A 168 -2.84 -26.11 -3.12
N THR A 169 -3.17 -26.17 -1.83
CA THR A 169 -2.33 -26.71 -0.75
C THR A 169 -2.84 -28.08 -0.30
#